data_a7510dd33c472333f4c94a60d203075d
#
_entry.id   a7510dd33c472333f4c94a60d203075d
#
_cell.length_a   1.000
_cell.length_b   1.000
_cell.length_c   1.000
_cell.angle_alpha   90.00
_cell.angle_beta   90.00
_cell.angle_gamma   90.00
#
_symmetry.space_group_name_H-M   'P 1'
#
loop_
_entity.id
_entity.type
_entity.pdbx_description
1 polymer ?
#
loop_
_entity_poly.entity_id
_entity_poly.type
_entity_poly.pdbx_seq_one_letter_code
_entity_poly.pdbx_strand_id
1 'polypeptide(L)'
;MSRPRAAASRPRAAPRRRGGAHATRPRQPLRRRVRRALPAPGRIAAGLLAALLAGGLLALINSPWLRVSQVVWAGERYTPAGQLERALASLDGTPVLTVDATGLAADLASLPAVSGARVEPLLPDTVRITIVEKVAAFVWQTTAVRLVGVADGTLIGQVALKADLPADLAALPLIDDRRTESRNIIVGDRIDASTLAAALRLAEVEPAALGSVATDLAVRLTDDDGFLLVAASPAWLANFGFYPDADHGHPGSLGQRIEDQVTAVRTLFSSEREEAISWVDARDPRRVYWRP
;
A
#
# COMPACT_ATOMS: atom_id res chain seq x y z
N MET A 1 3.46 -34.12 -40.73
CA MET A 1 4.27 -34.43 -41.96
C MET A 1 5.70 -34.38 -41.49
N SER A 2 6.29 -35.39 -41.37
CA SER A 2 7.16 -36.32 -42.05
C SER A 2 8.50 -36.39 -41.33
N ARG A 3 8.75 -37.52 -40.70
CA ARG A 3 10.08 -38.12 -40.48
C ARG A 3 10.66 -38.60 -41.86
N PRO A 4 11.97 -38.87 -41.99
CA PRO A 4 12.53 -40.20 -41.71
C PRO A 4 13.95 -40.17 -41.13
N ARG A 5 14.33 -41.10 -40.31
CA ARG A 5 14.83 -42.50 -40.50
C ARG A 5 16.15 -42.65 -41.26
N ALA A 6 17.12 -43.22 -40.61
CA ALA A 6 17.77 -44.53 -40.64
C ALA A 6 19.23 -44.37 -41.10
N ALA A 7 20.27 -45.17 -40.86
CA ALA A 7 20.48 -46.56 -40.49
C ALA A 7 21.94 -46.71 -40.02
N ALA A 8 22.27 -47.46 -39.06
CA ALA A 8 22.70 -48.85 -39.04
C ALA A 8 23.88 -49.26 -39.96
N SER A 9 24.98 -49.69 -39.34
CA SER A 9 25.69 -50.90 -39.77
C SER A 9 26.80 -51.31 -38.79
N ARG A 10 26.71 -52.51 -38.33
CA ARG A 10 27.74 -53.45 -37.84
C ARG A 10 28.22 -54.23 -39.07
N PRO A 11 29.18 -55.23 -39.03
CA PRO A 11 30.19 -55.70 -38.08
C PRO A 11 31.53 -56.13 -38.71
N ARG A 12 32.47 -56.69 -37.96
CA ARG A 12 33.32 -57.90 -38.26
C ARG A 12 34.54 -57.89 -37.31
N ALA A 13 34.68 -58.80 -36.43
CA ALA A 13 35.18 -60.16 -36.38
C ALA A 13 36.69 -60.31 -36.52
N ALA A 14 37.21 -60.83 -35.46
CA ALA A 14 38.43 -61.43 -34.97
C ALA A 14 39.50 -61.93 -36.01
N PRO A 15 40.77 -62.25 -35.54
CA PRO A 15 41.01 -63.60 -35.04
C PRO A 15 42.00 -63.69 -33.86
N ARG A 16 41.91 -64.84 -33.21
CA ARG A 16 42.73 -65.44 -32.17
C ARG A 16 44.19 -65.58 -32.56
N ARG A 17 45.13 -65.40 -31.57
CA ARG A 17 46.34 -66.26 -31.53
C ARG A 17 46.72 -66.47 -30.01
N ARG A 18 47.11 -67.71 -29.84
CA ARG A 18 47.48 -68.50 -28.67
C ARG A 18 48.81 -68.07 -28.08
N GLY A 19 48.94 -68.28 -26.80
CA GLY A 19 50.10 -68.94 -26.22
C GLY A 19 50.94 -68.11 -25.27
N GLY A 20 51.04 -68.59 -24.05
CA GLY A 20 52.06 -68.18 -23.10
C GLY A 20 51.63 -68.25 -21.65
N ALA A 21 51.68 -69.47 -21.10
CA ALA A 21 51.57 -69.71 -19.67
C ALA A 21 52.79 -69.12 -18.96
N HIS A 22 52.60 -68.12 -18.15
CA HIS A 22 53.58 -67.75 -17.15
C HIS A 22 52.90 -67.70 -15.76
N ALA A 23 53.48 -68.44 -14.88
CA ALA A 23 53.08 -68.67 -13.52
C ALA A 23 52.82 -67.37 -12.76
N THR A 24 51.62 -67.21 -12.27
CA THR A 24 51.23 -66.18 -11.38
C THR A 24 51.72 -66.42 -9.96
N ARG A 25 52.71 -65.69 -9.55
CA ARG A 25 53.03 -65.53 -8.13
C ARG A 25 51.89 -64.74 -7.43
N PRO A 26 51.38 -65.17 -6.31
CA PRO A 26 50.36 -64.43 -5.59
C PRO A 26 50.96 -63.11 -5.08
N ARG A 27 50.46 -62.00 -5.62
CA ARG A 27 50.75 -60.69 -5.04
C ARG A 27 50.00 -60.55 -3.73
N GLN A 28 50.75 -60.53 -2.65
CA GLN A 28 50.23 -60.15 -1.32
C GLN A 28 49.64 -58.77 -1.41
N PRO A 29 48.41 -58.51 -0.87
CA PRO A 29 47.86 -57.18 -0.81
C PRO A 29 48.74 -56.36 0.15
N LEU A 30 49.39 -55.34 -0.37
CA LEU A 30 50.01 -54.27 0.41
C LEU A 30 48.90 -53.61 1.23
N ARG A 31 48.75 -54.01 2.48
CA ARG A 31 47.97 -53.26 3.45
C ARG A 31 48.56 -51.86 3.54
N ARG A 32 47.94 -50.94 2.81
CA ARG A 32 48.21 -49.50 2.90
C ARG A 32 47.85 -49.09 4.31
N ARG A 33 48.81 -49.14 5.21
CA ARG A 33 48.68 -48.49 6.51
C ARG A 33 48.44 -47.00 6.26
N VAL A 34 47.19 -46.59 6.34
CA VAL A 34 46.84 -45.19 6.42
C VAL A 34 47.43 -44.70 7.72
N ARG A 35 48.69 -44.22 7.65
CA ARG A 35 49.25 -43.43 8.73
C ARG A 35 48.33 -42.20 8.86
N ARG A 36 47.47 -42.21 9.85
CA ARG A 36 46.82 -40.98 10.31
C ARG A 36 47.95 -40.08 10.75
N ALA A 37 48.41 -39.21 9.85
CA ALA A 37 49.33 -38.15 10.19
C ALA A 37 48.62 -37.30 11.26
N LEU A 38 49.15 -37.30 12.45
CA LEU A 38 48.72 -36.39 13.49
C LEU A 38 48.84 -34.97 12.91
N PRO A 39 47.81 -34.15 13.01
CA PRO A 39 47.89 -32.80 12.47
C PRO A 39 49.04 -32.06 13.12
N ALA A 40 49.85 -31.38 12.30
CA ALA A 40 50.97 -30.59 12.78
C ALA A 40 50.52 -29.66 13.92
N PRO A 41 51.31 -29.47 15.00
CA PRO A 41 50.88 -28.70 16.17
C PRO A 41 50.38 -27.30 15.84
N GLY A 42 50.87 -26.66 14.77
CA GLY A 42 50.38 -25.38 14.27
C GLY A 42 48.92 -25.43 13.71
N ARG A 43 48.49 -26.58 13.15
CA ARG A 43 47.09 -26.75 12.69
C ARG A 43 46.11 -26.91 13.86
N ILE A 44 46.57 -27.56 14.96
CA ILE A 44 45.77 -27.67 16.18
C ILE A 44 45.64 -26.32 16.83
N ALA A 45 46.74 -25.55 16.95
CA ALA A 45 46.71 -24.19 17.49
C ALA A 45 45.82 -23.23 16.65
N ALA A 46 45.91 -23.31 15.34
CA ALA A 46 45.05 -22.53 14.44
C ALA A 46 43.54 -22.92 14.58
N GLY A 47 43.25 -24.21 14.72
CA GLY A 47 41.90 -24.71 14.97
C GLY A 47 41.31 -24.22 16.31
N LEU A 48 42.12 -24.26 17.37
CA LEU A 48 41.73 -23.75 18.69
C LEU A 48 41.53 -22.25 18.69
N LEU A 49 42.38 -21.48 18.00
CA LEU A 49 42.20 -20.03 17.84
C LEU A 49 40.93 -19.71 17.07
N ALA A 50 40.67 -20.41 15.97
CA ALA A 50 39.45 -20.24 15.20
C ALA A 50 38.20 -20.58 16.02
N ALA A 51 38.24 -21.65 16.84
CA ALA A 51 37.13 -22.02 17.72
C ALA A 51 36.92 -20.98 18.84
N LEU A 52 37.98 -20.42 19.40
CA LEU A 52 37.92 -19.35 20.39
C LEU A 52 37.32 -18.07 19.79
N LEU A 53 37.75 -17.68 18.59
CA LEU A 53 37.20 -16.51 17.89
C LEU A 53 35.73 -16.71 17.53
N ALA A 54 35.37 -17.88 17.03
CA ALA A 54 33.98 -18.21 16.72
C ALA A 54 33.11 -18.23 17.99
N GLY A 55 33.61 -18.84 19.07
CA GLY A 55 32.91 -18.85 20.37
C GLY A 55 32.75 -17.44 20.96
N GLY A 56 33.82 -16.63 20.90
CA GLY A 56 33.78 -15.23 21.33
C GLY A 56 32.80 -14.39 20.50
N LEU A 57 32.78 -14.58 19.20
CA LEU A 57 31.81 -13.90 18.30
C LEU A 57 30.38 -14.31 18.62
N LEU A 58 30.10 -15.59 18.81
CA LEU A 58 28.78 -16.09 19.20
C LEU A 58 28.35 -15.54 20.57
N ALA A 59 29.28 -15.51 21.55
CA ALA A 59 29.01 -14.93 22.86
C ALA A 59 28.69 -13.42 22.75
N LEU A 60 29.41 -12.69 21.89
CA LEU A 60 29.20 -11.28 21.66
C LEU A 60 27.83 -11.04 21.02
N ILE A 61 27.46 -11.77 19.95
CA ILE A 61 26.18 -11.65 19.28
C ILE A 61 25.00 -11.94 20.23
N ASN A 62 25.14 -12.88 21.14
CA ASN A 62 24.13 -13.25 22.13
C ASN A 62 24.25 -12.45 23.45
N SER A 63 25.13 -11.46 23.51
CA SER A 63 25.30 -10.63 24.69
C SER A 63 24.03 -9.83 25.00
N PRO A 64 23.60 -9.72 26.26
CA PRO A 64 22.48 -8.85 26.66
C PRO A 64 22.67 -7.39 26.22
N TRP A 65 23.91 -6.94 26.08
CA TRP A 65 24.24 -5.57 25.65
C TRP A 65 23.98 -5.27 24.18
N LEU A 66 23.82 -6.30 23.35
CA LEU A 66 23.50 -6.18 21.93
C LEU A 66 22.06 -6.55 21.63
N ARG A 67 21.19 -6.55 22.65
CA ARG A 67 19.77 -6.75 22.46
C ARG A 67 19.06 -5.40 22.32
N VAL A 68 18.09 -5.35 21.42
CA VAL A 68 17.26 -4.15 21.25
C VAL A 68 16.56 -3.83 22.57
N SER A 69 16.87 -2.68 23.11
CA SER A 69 16.26 -2.09 24.33
C SER A 69 15.57 -0.76 24.01
N GLN A 70 15.94 -0.14 22.88
CA GLN A 70 15.38 1.13 22.45
C GLN A 70 14.95 1.05 20.98
N VAL A 71 13.69 1.43 20.73
CA VAL A 71 13.18 1.63 19.38
C VAL A 71 12.73 3.08 19.26
N VAL A 72 13.36 3.81 18.33
CA VAL A 72 13.05 5.22 18.08
C VAL A 72 12.49 5.35 16.68
N TRP A 73 11.30 5.93 16.55
CA TRP A 73 10.70 6.21 15.26
C TRP A 73 10.36 7.69 15.09
N ALA A 74 10.26 8.10 13.83
CA ALA A 74 9.88 9.44 13.44
C ALA A 74 9.24 9.44 12.05
N GLY A 75 8.44 10.48 11.77
CA GLY A 75 7.79 10.70 10.47
C GLY A 75 6.33 10.26 10.43
N GLU A 76 5.80 9.74 11.54
CA GLU A 76 4.38 9.40 11.68
C GLU A 76 3.53 10.65 11.88
N ARG A 77 2.37 10.66 11.25
CA ARG A 77 1.35 11.69 11.40
C ARG A 77 -0.07 11.10 11.47
N TYR A 78 -0.36 10.17 10.57
CA TYR A 78 -1.65 9.50 10.46
C TYR A 78 -1.64 8.10 11.07
N THR A 79 -0.46 7.48 11.18
CA THR A 79 -0.31 6.15 11.77
C THR A 79 -0.38 6.24 13.29
N PRO A 80 -1.40 5.63 13.94
CA PRO A 80 -1.50 5.64 15.39
C PRO A 80 -0.30 4.96 16.05
N ALA A 81 0.26 5.56 17.11
CA ALA A 81 1.40 5.01 17.85
C ALA A 81 1.18 3.56 18.29
N GLY A 82 -0.02 3.18 18.75
CA GLY A 82 -0.33 1.81 19.13
C GLY A 82 -0.36 0.80 17.97
N GLN A 83 -0.43 1.23 16.70
CA GLN A 83 -0.22 0.36 15.54
C GLN A 83 1.27 0.12 15.32
N LEU A 84 2.08 1.17 15.46
CA LEU A 84 3.54 1.08 15.36
C LEU A 84 4.10 0.21 16.48
N GLU A 85 3.70 0.44 17.72
CA GLU A 85 4.12 -0.37 18.87
C GLU A 85 3.83 -1.86 18.64
N ARG A 86 2.65 -2.20 18.12
CA ARG A 86 2.30 -3.60 17.81
C ARG A 86 3.16 -4.18 16.69
N ALA A 87 3.41 -3.42 15.63
CA ALA A 87 4.26 -3.85 14.54
C ALA A 87 5.73 -4.05 14.97
N LEU A 88 6.17 -3.27 15.97
CA LEU A 88 7.54 -3.27 16.47
C LEU A 88 7.75 -4.20 17.70
N ALA A 89 6.69 -4.76 18.26
CA ALA A 89 6.77 -5.59 19.47
C ALA A 89 7.70 -6.80 19.35
N SER A 90 7.89 -7.32 18.13
CA SER A 90 8.80 -8.44 17.87
C SER A 90 10.29 -8.09 17.98
N LEU A 91 10.63 -6.81 18.05
CA LEU A 91 12.01 -6.35 18.16
C LEU A 91 12.56 -6.46 19.59
N ASP A 92 11.67 -6.40 20.59
CA ASP A 92 12.10 -6.38 21.99
C ASP A 92 12.96 -7.63 22.34
N GLY A 93 14.13 -7.38 22.91
CA GLY A 93 15.09 -8.43 23.28
C GLY A 93 15.76 -9.16 22.11
N THR A 94 15.49 -8.81 20.85
CA THR A 94 16.15 -9.38 19.67
C THR A 94 17.59 -8.84 19.56
N PRO A 95 18.61 -9.66 19.21
CA PRO A 95 19.96 -9.13 18.98
C PRO A 95 19.96 -8.13 17.83
N VAL A 96 20.47 -6.90 18.05
CA VAL A 96 20.50 -5.81 17.06
C VAL A 96 21.13 -6.24 15.72
N LEU A 97 22.17 -7.06 15.78
CA LEU A 97 22.89 -7.55 14.59
C LEU A 97 22.08 -8.55 13.74
N THR A 98 21.02 -9.12 14.29
CA THR A 98 20.16 -10.11 13.59
C THR A 98 18.81 -9.55 13.22
N VAL A 99 18.56 -8.25 13.43
CA VAL A 99 17.33 -7.60 13.03
C VAL A 99 17.20 -7.64 11.50
N ASP A 100 16.10 -8.23 11.02
CA ASP A 100 15.76 -8.19 9.61
C ASP A 100 15.15 -6.82 9.28
N ALA A 101 16.01 -5.86 8.97
CA ALA A 101 15.61 -4.50 8.64
C ALA A 101 14.75 -4.45 7.38
N THR A 102 14.96 -5.37 6.42
CA THR A 102 14.21 -5.39 5.16
C THR A 102 12.79 -5.95 5.37
N GLY A 103 12.68 -7.05 6.09
CA GLY A 103 11.39 -7.64 6.43
C GLY A 103 10.54 -6.66 7.25
N LEU A 104 11.13 -6.06 8.29
CA LEU A 104 10.44 -5.08 9.12
C LEU A 104 10.01 -3.82 8.33
N ALA A 105 10.84 -3.33 7.42
CA ALA A 105 10.47 -2.21 6.56
C ALA A 105 9.28 -2.57 5.64
N ALA A 106 9.22 -3.80 5.14
CA ALA A 106 8.09 -4.29 4.36
C ALA A 106 6.81 -4.43 5.21
N ASP A 107 6.94 -4.93 6.44
CA ASP A 107 5.81 -5.03 7.38
C ASP A 107 5.23 -3.65 7.70
N LEU A 108 6.09 -2.67 7.98
CA LEU A 108 5.67 -1.29 8.22
C LEU A 108 5.03 -0.67 6.98
N ALA A 109 5.55 -0.95 5.78
CA ALA A 109 4.97 -0.47 4.53
C ALA A 109 3.60 -1.09 4.21
N SER A 110 3.21 -2.16 4.90
CA SER A 110 1.86 -2.75 4.80
C SER A 110 0.80 -1.96 5.57
N LEU A 111 1.20 -1.04 6.45
CA LEU A 111 0.26 -0.18 7.18
C LEU A 111 -0.42 0.82 6.22
N PRO A 112 -1.72 1.10 6.40
CA PRO A 112 -2.50 1.92 5.45
C PRO A 112 -1.88 3.28 5.12
N ALA A 113 -1.34 3.96 6.14
CA ALA A 113 -0.77 5.30 6.00
C ALA A 113 0.67 5.32 5.47
N VAL A 114 1.39 4.20 5.54
CA VAL A 114 2.83 4.16 5.25
C VAL A 114 3.07 3.92 3.76
N SER A 115 3.87 4.78 3.13
CA SER A 115 4.37 4.62 1.77
C SER A 115 5.72 3.90 1.74
N GLY A 116 6.48 3.99 2.83
CA GLY A 116 7.76 3.31 2.99
C GLY A 116 8.33 3.52 4.38
N ALA A 117 9.24 2.63 4.77
CA ALA A 117 9.96 2.73 6.04
C ALA A 117 11.44 2.41 5.84
N ARG A 118 12.28 3.09 6.60
CA ARG A 118 13.70 2.80 6.69
C ARG A 118 14.02 2.34 8.10
N VAL A 119 14.62 1.18 8.21
CA VAL A 119 15.00 0.57 9.48
C VAL A 119 16.52 0.49 9.56
N GLU A 120 17.10 1.11 10.59
CA GLU A 120 18.54 1.21 10.79
C GLU A 120 18.88 0.67 12.18
N PRO A 121 19.43 -0.57 12.26
CA PRO A 121 20.00 -1.05 13.51
C PRO A 121 21.24 -0.24 13.90
N LEU A 122 21.25 0.30 15.09
CA LEU A 122 22.35 1.11 15.66
C LEU A 122 22.89 0.42 16.91
N LEU A 123 24.18 0.16 16.90
CA LEU A 123 24.85 -0.39 18.07
C LEU A 123 24.89 0.62 19.23
N PRO A 124 24.79 0.17 20.48
CA PRO A 124 24.77 -1.25 20.87
C PRO A 124 23.38 -1.91 20.86
N ASP A 125 22.28 -1.16 21.05
CA ASP A 125 20.98 -1.70 21.46
C ASP A 125 19.78 -0.95 20.88
N THR A 126 19.98 -0.11 19.90
CA THR A 126 18.96 0.79 19.36
C THR A 126 18.56 0.39 17.93
N VAL A 127 17.26 0.50 17.62
CA VAL A 127 16.76 0.47 16.23
C VAL A 127 16.09 1.81 15.93
N ARG A 128 16.61 2.49 14.90
CA ARG A 128 16.01 3.72 14.39
C ARG A 128 15.13 3.39 13.20
N ILE A 129 13.91 3.98 13.20
CA ILE A 129 12.94 3.78 12.14
C ILE A 129 12.52 5.16 11.64
N THR A 130 12.64 5.36 10.34
CA THR A 130 12.11 6.55 9.66
C THR A 130 10.93 6.12 8.80
N ILE A 131 9.75 6.68 9.10
CA ILE A 131 8.50 6.39 8.39
C ILE A 131 8.26 7.48 7.37
N VAL A 132 7.89 7.08 6.16
CA VAL A 132 7.39 7.99 5.12
C VAL A 132 5.92 7.64 4.92
N GLU A 133 5.04 8.56 5.24
CA GLU A 133 3.61 8.36 5.06
C GLU A 133 3.15 8.81 3.67
N LYS A 134 2.00 8.29 3.25
CA LYS A 134 1.34 8.67 2.00
C LYS A 134 0.83 10.10 2.10
N VAL A 135 0.75 10.78 0.95
CA VAL A 135 0.27 12.15 0.88
C VAL A 135 -1.26 12.16 0.89
N ALA A 136 -1.86 12.91 1.80
CA ALA A 136 -3.31 13.12 1.85
C ALA A 136 -3.79 13.83 0.57
N ALA A 137 -4.92 13.40 0.03
CA ALA A 137 -5.50 13.94 -1.19
C ALA A 137 -6.95 14.43 -1.01
N PHE A 138 -7.68 13.92 -0.02
CA PHE A 138 -9.05 14.33 0.28
C PHE A 138 -9.42 14.04 1.74
N VAL A 139 -10.50 14.64 2.19
CA VAL A 139 -11.14 14.36 3.47
C VAL A 139 -12.53 13.79 3.23
N TRP A 140 -12.79 12.60 3.76
CA TRP A 140 -14.08 11.92 3.69
C TRP A 140 -14.78 12.00 5.03
N GLN A 141 -15.79 12.84 5.12
CA GLN A 141 -16.55 13.05 6.35
C GLN A 141 -17.75 12.11 6.37
N THR A 142 -17.84 11.31 7.42
CA THR A 142 -19.02 10.50 7.72
C THR A 142 -19.85 11.17 8.84
N THR A 143 -20.95 10.55 9.23
CA THR A 143 -21.71 11.01 10.40
C THR A 143 -20.98 10.80 11.74
N ALA A 144 -19.90 10.03 11.76
CA ALA A 144 -19.15 9.67 12.96
C ALA A 144 -17.79 10.37 13.05
N VAL A 145 -17.05 10.41 11.95
CA VAL A 145 -15.66 10.89 11.92
C VAL A 145 -15.31 11.50 10.56
N ARG A 146 -14.21 12.24 10.48
CA ARG A 146 -13.55 12.62 9.24
C ARG A 146 -12.38 11.68 8.99
N LEU A 147 -12.33 11.09 7.82
CA LEU A 147 -11.28 10.18 7.38
C LEU A 147 -10.38 10.88 6.38
N VAL A 148 -9.08 10.72 6.52
CA VAL A 148 -8.10 11.27 5.59
C VAL A 148 -7.80 10.23 4.54
N GLY A 149 -8.01 10.56 3.27
CA GLY A 149 -7.80 9.66 2.14
C GLY A 149 -6.64 10.08 1.24
N VAL A 150 -6.08 9.11 0.54
CA VAL A 150 -5.04 9.31 -0.47
C VAL A 150 -5.59 9.07 -1.87
N ALA A 151 -4.86 9.48 -2.91
CA ALA A 151 -5.34 9.50 -4.29
C ALA A 151 -5.87 8.15 -4.82
N ASP A 152 -5.42 7.03 -4.26
CA ASP A 152 -5.92 5.69 -4.63
C ASP A 152 -7.21 5.28 -3.92
N GLY A 153 -7.78 6.15 -3.08
CA GLY A 153 -8.99 5.92 -2.30
C GLY A 153 -8.77 5.27 -0.93
N THR A 154 -7.55 4.89 -0.57
CA THR A 154 -7.25 4.30 0.74
C THR A 154 -7.38 5.35 1.84
N LEU A 155 -8.05 5.00 2.94
CA LEU A 155 -8.22 5.85 4.11
C LEU A 155 -7.08 5.59 5.10
N ILE A 156 -6.29 6.62 5.39
CA ILE A 156 -5.03 6.48 6.12
C ILE A 156 -5.05 7.01 7.55
N GLY A 157 -6.02 7.86 7.88
CA GLY A 157 -6.11 8.48 9.20
C GLY A 157 -7.49 8.98 9.50
N GLN A 158 -7.72 9.43 10.73
CA GLN A 158 -8.99 9.97 11.15
C GLN A 158 -8.81 11.24 12.01
N VAL A 159 -9.79 12.14 11.89
CA VAL A 159 -9.92 13.36 12.69
C VAL A 159 -11.33 13.39 13.26
N ALA A 160 -11.47 13.71 14.55
CA ALA A 160 -12.79 13.82 15.18
C ALA A 160 -13.63 14.92 14.52
N LEU A 161 -14.97 14.72 14.38
CA LEU A 161 -15.86 15.69 13.74
C LEU A 161 -15.82 17.09 14.39
N LYS A 162 -15.64 17.13 15.71
CA LYS A 162 -15.61 18.38 16.48
C LYS A 162 -14.23 19.03 16.56
N ALA A 163 -13.18 18.35 16.11
CA ALA A 163 -11.85 18.91 16.07
C ALA A 163 -11.69 19.80 14.84
N ASP A 164 -10.91 20.87 14.97
CA ASP A 164 -10.52 21.68 13.82
C ASP A 164 -9.63 20.84 12.89
N LEU A 165 -9.86 20.98 11.60
CA LEU A 165 -8.97 20.37 10.60
C LEU A 165 -7.65 21.15 10.61
N PRO A 166 -6.50 20.45 10.66
CA PRO A 166 -5.22 21.07 10.34
C PRO A 166 -5.27 21.81 9.01
N ALA A 167 -4.55 22.92 8.90
CA ALA A 167 -4.64 23.83 7.73
C ALA A 167 -4.40 23.14 6.39
N ASP A 168 -3.50 22.17 6.35
CA ASP A 168 -3.19 21.38 5.17
C ASP A 168 -4.32 20.41 4.77
N LEU A 169 -5.07 19.88 5.75
CA LEU A 169 -6.26 19.05 5.48
C LEU A 169 -7.48 19.90 5.15
N ALA A 170 -7.58 21.10 5.73
CA ALA A 170 -8.66 22.02 5.41
C ALA A 170 -8.62 22.56 3.97
N ALA A 171 -7.44 22.53 3.35
CA ALA A 171 -7.26 22.90 1.94
C ALA A 171 -7.61 21.78 0.95
N LEU A 172 -7.87 20.57 1.44
CA LEU A 172 -8.23 19.42 0.59
C LEU A 172 -9.74 19.36 0.33
N PRO A 173 -10.15 18.73 -0.79
CA PRO A 173 -11.55 18.43 -1.04
C PRO A 173 -12.20 17.70 0.14
N LEU A 174 -13.32 18.21 0.65
CA LEU A 174 -14.11 17.60 1.71
C LEU A 174 -15.40 17.05 1.13
N ILE A 175 -15.64 15.76 1.31
CA ILE A 175 -16.83 15.04 0.87
C ILE A 175 -17.66 14.66 2.10
N ASP A 176 -18.92 15.15 2.20
CA ASP A 176 -19.85 14.89 3.30
C ASP A 176 -20.70 13.64 2.97
N ASP A 177 -20.24 12.46 3.33
CA ASP A 177 -20.95 11.19 3.09
C ASP A 177 -21.94 10.91 4.23
N ARG A 178 -23.21 11.07 3.94
CA ARG A 178 -24.33 10.86 4.85
C ARG A 178 -25.05 9.53 4.61
N ARG A 179 -24.56 8.69 3.75
CA ARG A 179 -25.14 7.37 3.51
C ARG A 179 -25.11 6.53 4.80
N THR A 180 -26.07 5.67 4.92
CA THR A 180 -26.18 4.77 6.09
C THR A 180 -24.95 3.89 6.24
N GLU A 181 -24.42 3.38 5.12
CA GLU A 181 -23.25 2.51 5.08
C GLU A 181 -21.95 3.24 5.50
N SER A 182 -21.89 4.57 5.33
CA SER A 182 -20.68 5.36 5.63
C SER A 182 -20.26 5.29 7.12
N ARG A 183 -21.18 4.93 8.01
CA ARG A 183 -20.89 4.75 9.44
C ARG A 183 -19.91 3.63 9.75
N ASN A 184 -19.80 2.66 8.85
CA ASN A 184 -18.96 1.49 9.01
C ASN A 184 -17.57 1.65 8.38
N ILE A 185 -17.34 2.76 7.68
CA ILE A 185 -16.05 3.03 7.03
C ILE A 185 -15.01 3.37 8.09
N ILE A 186 -13.87 2.70 8.03
CA ILE A 186 -12.77 2.86 8.98
C ILE A 186 -11.43 3.11 8.27
N VAL A 187 -10.43 3.47 9.04
CA VAL A 187 -9.04 3.59 8.55
C VAL A 187 -8.56 2.23 8.04
N GLY A 188 -8.00 2.21 6.84
CA GLY A 188 -7.58 1.01 6.10
C GLY A 188 -8.56 0.61 5.02
N ASP A 189 -9.82 1.06 5.08
CA ASP A 189 -10.77 0.83 4.00
C ASP A 189 -10.42 1.66 2.76
N ARG A 190 -11.06 1.32 1.66
CA ARG A 190 -10.91 2.00 0.38
C ARG A 190 -12.25 2.46 -0.13
N ILE A 191 -12.36 3.72 -0.49
CA ILE A 191 -13.52 4.25 -1.20
C ILE A 191 -13.54 3.67 -2.62
N ASP A 192 -14.72 3.29 -3.08
CA ASP A 192 -14.88 2.80 -4.45
C ASP A 192 -14.36 3.83 -5.46
N ALA A 193 -13.63 3.34 -6.47
CA ALA A 193 -12.92 4.19 -7.41
C ALA A 193 -13.84 5.09 -8.24
N SER A 194 -15.04 4.61 -8.60
CA SER A 194 -16.03 5.39 -9.36
C SER A 194 -16.66 6.47 -8.50
N THR A 195 -16.99 6.11 -7.26
CA THR A 195 -17.54 7.05 -6.26
C THR A 195 -16.53 8.14 -5.93
N LEU A 196 -15.27 7.77 -5.70
CA LEU A 196 -14.19 8.73 -5.43
C LEU A 196 -13.95 9.66 -6.62
N ALA A 197 -13.89 9.12 -7.83
CA ALA A 197 -13.67 9.92 -9.04
C ALA A 197 -14.80 10.96 -9.24
N ALA A 198 -16.04 10.56 -9.00
CA ALA A 198 -17.18 11.47 -9.06
C ALA A 198 -17.12 12.54 -7.97
N ALA A 199 -16.83 12.15 -6.74
CA ALA A 199 -16.71 13.05 -5.60
C ALA A 199 -15.63 14.13 -5.83
N LEU A 200 -14.44 13.72 -6.26
CA LEU A 200 -13.33 14.64 -6.52
C LEU A 200 -13.63 15.56 -7.69
N ARG A 201 -14.24 15.04 -8.77
CA ARG A 201 -14.63 15.87 -9.92
C ARG A 201 -15.70 16.89 -9.57
N LEU A 202 -16.67 16.55 -8.72
CA LEU A 202 -17.66 17.49 -8.21
C LEU A 202 -17.04 18.51 -7.26
N ALA A 203 -16.06 18.13 -6.46
CA ALA A 203 -15.36 19.05 -5.57
C ALA A 203 -14.47 20.07 -6.32
N GLU A 204 -14.13 19.81 -7.57
CA GLU A 204 -13.44 20.78 -8.45
C GLU A 204 -14.39 21.82 -9.06
N VAL A 205 -15.72 21.64 -8.92
CA VAL A 205 -16.69 22.60 -9.47
C VAL A 205 -16.71 23.86 -8.62
N GLU A 206 -16.28 24.95 -9.20
CA GLU A 206 -16.35 26.26 -8.58
C GLU A 206 -17.75 26.89 -8.75
N PRO A 207 -18.22 27.73 -7.79
CA PRO A 207 -19.50 28.44 -7.92
C PRO A 207 -19.63 29.20 -9.24
N ALA A 208 -18.55 29.85 -9.69
CA ALA A 208 -18.52 30.59 -10.96
C ALA A 208 -18.80 29.71 -12.19
N ALA A 209 -18.43 28.42 -12.16
CA ALA A 209 -18.73 27.49 -13.24
C ALA A 209 -20.24 27.22 -13.38
N LEU A 210 -20.98 27.35 -12.30
CA LEU A 210 -22.46 27.26 -12.25
C LEU A 210 -23.13 28.60 -12.52
N GLY A 211 -22.37 29.70 -12.61
CA GLY A 211 -22.94 31.06 -12.64
C GLY A 211 -23.53 31.46 -11.29
N SER A 212 -23.17 30.82 -10.21
CA SER A 212 -23.63 31.06 -8.84
C SER A 212 -22.85 32.19 -8.19
N VAL A 213 -23.53 32.96 -7.32
CA VAL A 213 -22.91 33.97 -6.45
C VAL A 213 -22.49 33.41 -5.09
N ALA A 214 -22.65 32.09 -4.86
CA ALA A 214 -22.19 31.44 -3.65
C ALA A 214 -20.68 31.60 -3.47
N THR A 215 -20.21 31.61 -2.23
CA THR A 215 -18.77 31.69 -1.92
C THR A 215 -18.05 30.35 -2.04
N ASP A 216 -18.77 29.28 -1.72
CA ASP A 216 -18.24 27.93 -1.69
C ASP A 216 -19.33 26.89 -1.95
N LEU A 217 -18.91 25.71 -2.36
CA LEU A 217 -19.77 24.55 -2.57
C LEU A 217 -19.26 23.37 -1.75
N ALA A 218 -20.19 22.64 -1.15
CA ALA A 218 -19.90 21.39 -0.47
C ALA A 218 -20.43 20.21 -1.29
N VAL A 219 -19.63 19.16 -1.43
CA VAL A 219 -20.07 17.89 -2.03
C VAL A 219 -20.67 17.03 -0.93
N ARG A 220 -21.91 16.63 -1.12
CA ARG A 220 -22.59 15.71 -0.21
C ARG A 220 -23.03 14.45 -0.96
N LEU A 221 -22.96 13.31 -0.28
CA LEU A 221 -23.43 12.03 -0.80
C LEU A 221 -24.48 11.45 0.15
N THR A 222 -25.64 11.05 -0.40
CA THR A 222 -26.77 10.51 0.37
C THR A 222 -27.29 9.20 -0.22
N ASP A 223 -28.06 8.44 0.55
CA ASP A 223 -28.67 7.18 0.08
C ASP A 223 -29.75 7.43 -1.00
N ASP A 224 -30.53 8.51 -0.86
CA ASP A 224 -31.71 8.75 -1.71
C ASP A 224 -31.37 9.51 -3.00
N ASP A 225 -30.50 10.51 -2.90
CA ASP A 225 -30.23 11.45 -3.99
C ASP A 225 -28.90 11.21 -4.71
N GLY A 226 -27.98 10.40 -4.12
CA GLY A 226 -26.62 10.30 -4.61
C GLY A 226 -25.81 11.57 -4.30
N PHE A 227 -25.11 12.09 -5.28
CA PHE A 227 -24.28 13.29 -5.14
C PHE A 227 -25.09 14.58 -5.25
N LEU A 228 -24.84 15.46 -4.29
CA LEU A 228 -25.41 16.79 -4.20
C LEU A 228 -24.29 17.83 -4.14
N LEU A 229 -24.42 18.93 -4.87
CA LEU A 229 -23.68 20.16 -4.59
C LEU A 229 -24.57 21.03 -3.72
N VAL A 230 -24.00 21.53 -2.63
CA VAL A 230 -24.72 22.31 -1.61
C VAL A 230 -24.04 23.65 -1.43
N ALA A 231 -24.78 24.73 -1.61
CA ALA A 231 -24.35 26.08 -1.26
C ALA A 231 -25.01 26.51 0.06
N ALA A 232 -24.28 27.24 0.89
CA ALA A 232 -24.79 27.75 2.16
C ALA A 232 -25.40 29.14 2.04
N SER A 233 -24.87 29.99 1.16
CA SER A 233 -25.33 31.35 0.95
C SER A 233 -25.08 31.82 -0.49
N PRO A 234 -26.12 32.01 -1.32
CA PRO A 234 -27.51 31.65 -1.04
C PRO A 234 -27.71 30.16 -0.81
N ALA A 235 -28.69 29.77 -0.03
CA ALA A 235 -28.90 28.38 0.37
C ALA A 235 -29.65 27.61 -0.71
N TRP A 236 -28.95 26.74 -1.43
CA TRP A 236 -29.56 25.82 -2.39
C TRP A 236 -28.80 24.49 -2.42
N LEU A 237 -29.43 23.48 -2.99
CA LEU A 237 -28.80 22.23 -3.31
C LEU A 237 -29.13 21.77 -4.74
N ALA A 238 -28.15 21.21 -5.44
CA ALA A 238 -28.31 20.65 -6.76
C ALA A 238 -27.99 19.15 -6.73
N ASN A 239 -28.98 18.35 -7.18
CA ASN A 239 -28.89 16.90 -7.25
C ASN A 239 -28.26 16.47 -8.57
N PHE A 240 -27.09 15.83 -8.50
CA PHE A 240 -26.35 15.29 -9.63
C PHE A 240 -26.56 13.78 -9.80
N GLY A 241 -27.14 13.09 -8.81
CA GLY A 241 -27.47 11.68 -8.84
C GLY A 241 -26.32 10.74 -8.50
N PHE A 242 -26.44 9.51 -8.95
CA PHE A 242 -25.46 8.44 -8.69
C PHE A 242 -24.48 8.29 -9.85
N TYR A 243 -23.26 7.84 -9.52
CA TYR A 243 -22.21 7.48 -10.47
C TYR A 243 -21.55 6.16 -10.06
N PRO A 244 -21.37 5.18 -10.98
CA PRO A 244 -21.92 5.18 -12.33
C PRO A 244 -23.44 5.10 -12.31
N ASP A 245 -24.09 5.74 -13.28
CA ASP A 245 -25.53 5.63 -13.46
C ASP A 245 -25.85 4.29 -14.12
N ALA A 246 -26.28 3.32 -13.34
CA ALA A 246 -26.64 2.01 -13.83
C ALA A 246 -27.92 2.02 -14.69
N ASP A 247 -28.80 3.02 -14.49
CA ASP A 247 -30.17 2.97 -15.01
C ASP A 247 -30.40 3.83 -16.27
N HIS A 248 -29.54 4.80 -16.59
CA HIS A 248 -29.84 5.79 -17.60
C HIS A 248 -28.88 5.84 -18.80
N GLY A 249 -27.88 4.96 -18.88
CA GLY A 249 -27.07 4.73 -20.09
C GLY A 249 -26.56 5.99 -20.78
N HIS A 250 -26.10 7.01 -20.04
CA HIS A 250 -25.61 8.23 -20.66
C HIS A 250 -24.34 7.93 -21.47
N PRO A 251 -24.36 8.17 -22.79
CA PRO A 251 -23.16 8.03 -23.61
C PRO A 251 -22.20 9.16 -23.24
N GLY A 252 -21.08 8.83 -22.65
CA GLY A 252 -20.04 9.78 -22.31
C GLY A 252 -19.20 9.34 -21.12
N SER A 253 -18.05 9.98 -20.94
CA SER A 253 -17.25 9.79 -19.74
C SER A 253 -17.90 10.45 -18.52
N LEU A 254 -17.53 10.03 -17.33
CA LEU A 254 -17.94 10.67 -16.07
C LEU A 254 -17.76 12.19 -16.13
N GLY A 255 -16.58 12.65 -16.59
CA GLY A 255 -16.29 14.08 -16.72
C GLY A 255 -17.28 14.80 -17.63
N GLN A 256 -17.57 14.25 -18.81
CA GLN A 256 -18.51 14.84 -19.75
C GLN A 256 -19.92 14.96 -19.15
N ARG A 257 -20.38 13.93 -18.44
CA ARG A 257 -21.68 13.96 -17.79
C ARG A 257 -21.77 15.08 -16.75
N ILE A 258 -20.75 15.20 -15.88
CA ILE A 258 -20.71 16.26 -14.87
C ILE A 258 -20.66 17.64 -15.54
N GLU A 259 -19.89 17.82 -16.61
CA GLU A 259 -19.82 19.07 -17.38
C GLU A 259 -21.18 19.45 -18.01
N ASP A 260 -21.89 18.48 -18.56
CA ASP A 260 -23.22 18.70 -19.12
C ASP A 260 -24.23 19.11 -18.03
N GLN A 261 -24.17 18.47 -16.85
CA GLN A 261 -25.00 18.80 -15.68
C GLN A 261 -24.65 20.19 -15.13
N VAL A 262 -23.38 20.54 -15.00
CA VAL A 262 -22.91 21.88 -14.59
C VAL A 262 -23.42 22.94 -15.59
N THR A 263 -23.36 22.65 -16.89
CA THR A 263 -23.87 23.57 -17.93
C THR A 263 -25.39 23.75 -17.83
N ALA A 264 -26.10 22.70 -17.52
CA ALA A 264 -27.55 22.76 -17.34
C ALA A 264 -27.94 23.60 -16.10
N VAL A 265 -27.26 23.43 -14.98
CA VAL A 265 -27.45 24.27 -13.77
C VAL A 265 -27.12 25.73 -14.06
N ARG A 266 -26.01 26.00 -14.75
CA ARG A 266 -25.61 27.35 -15.17
C ARG A 266 -26.68 28.03 -16.02
N THR A 267 -27.29 27.29 -16.95
CA THR A 267 -28.36 27.80 -17.78
C THR A 267 -29.56 28.19 -16.93
N LEU A 268 -29.93 27.37 -15.93
CA LEU A 268 -30.98 27.70 -14.98
C LEU A 268 -30.68 29.00 -14.21
N PHE A 269 -29.48 29.13 -13.61
CA PHE A 269 -29.11 30.33 -12.83
C PHE A 269 -28.95 31.59 -13.71
N SER A 270 -28.80 31.44 -15.03
CA SER A 270 -28.83 32.58 -15.95
C SER A 270 -30.26 33.05 -16.29
N SER A 271 -31.26 32.18 -16.13
CA SER A 271 -32.67 32.47 -16.46
C SER A 271 -33.52 32.80 -15.23
N GLU A 272 -33.17 32.29 -14.09
CA GLU A 272 -33.89 32.44 -12.82
C GLU A 272 -32.99 33.09 -11.75
N ARG A 273 -33.62 33.76 -10.79
CA ARG A 273 -32.85 34.34 -9.65
C ARG A 273 -32.40 33.23 -8.73
N GLU A 274 -31.11 33.13 -8.46
CA GLU A 274 -30.55 32.11 -7.63
C GLU A 274 -31.16 32.08 -6.22
N GLU A 275 -31.44 33.27 -5.63
CA GLU A 275 -32.03 33.38 -4.28
C GLU A 275 -33.48 32.83 -4.23
N ALA A 276 -34.12 32.65 -5.36
CA ALA A 276 -35.46 32.05 -5.43
C ALA A 276 -35.44 30.52 -5.56
N ILE A 277 -34.25 29.93 -5.66
CA ILE A 277 -34.07 28.49 -5.87
C ILE A 277 -33.58 27.87 -4.59
N SER A 278 -34.29 26.87 -4.09
CA SER A 278 -33.80 26.07 -2.92
C SER A 278 -33.30 24.69 -3.34
N TRP A 279 -33.80 24.16 -4.44
CA TRP A 279 -33.49 22.81 -4.91
C TRP A 279 -33.48 22.71 -6.44
N VAL A 280 -32.47 21.99 -6.96
CA VAL A 280 -32.30 21.74 -8.40
C VAL A 280 -32.12 20.24 -8.61
N ASP A 281 -32.80 19.66 -9.61
CA ASP A 281 -32.55 18.31 -10.11
C ASP A 281 -31.84 18.40 -11.46
N ALA A 282 -30.54 18.11 -11.44
CA ALA A 282 -29.67 18.11 -12.60
C ALA A 282 -29.25 16.68 -13.04
N ARG A 283 -29.93 15.63 -12.55
CA ARG A 283 -29.63 14.23 -12.91
C ARG A 283 -29.72 13.99 -14.42
N ASP A 284 -30.73 14.60 -15.09
CA ASP A 284 -30.80 14.65 -16.55
C ASP A 284 -30.42 16.06 -17.03
N PRO A 285 -29.25 16.28 -17.66
CA PRO A 285 -28.84 17.60 -18.13
C PRO A 285 -29.73 18.18 -19.22
N ARG A 286 -30.62 17.38 -19.84
CA ARG A 286 -31.59 17.83 -20.84
C ARG A 286 -32.87 18.37 -20.22
N ARG A 287 -33.12 18.06 -18.92
CA ARG A 287 -34.37 18.41 -18.22
C ARG A 287 -34.07 18.75 -16.76
N VAL A 288 -33.71 19.99 -16.51
CA VAL A 288 -33.48 20.46 -15.14
C VAL A 288 -34.82 20.86 -14.52
N TYR A 289 -35.09 20.34 -13.34
CA TYR A 289 -36.25 20.75 -12.54
C TYR A 289 -35.71 21.53 -11.33
N TRP A 290 -36.53 22.50 -10.87
CA TRP A 290 -36.17 23.28 -9.69
C TRP A 290 -37.38 23.59 -8.82
N ARG A 291 -37.11 23.99 -7.58
CA ARG A 291 -38.11 24.42 -6.61
C ARG A 291 -37.64 25.68 -5.89
N PRO A 292 -38.59 26.58 -5.52
CA PRO A 292 -38.30 27.73 -4.70
C PRO A 292 -37.98 27.37 -3.24
#